data_7793b8d3a92f7abcc0d9b0b5a2e85248
#
_entry.id   7793b8d3a92f7abcc0d9b0b5a2e85248
#
_cell.length_a   1.000
_cell.length_b   1.000
_cell.length_c   1.000
_cell.angle_alpha   90.00
_cell.angle_beta   90.00
_cell.angle_gamma   90.00
#
_symmetry.space_group_name_H-M   'P 1'
#
loop_
_entity.id
_entity.type
_entity.pdbx_description
1 polymer ?
#
loop_
_entity_poly.entity_id
_entity_poly.type
_entity_poly.pdbx_seq_one_letter_code
_entity_poly.pdbx_strand_id
1 'polypeptide(L)'
;MNNWKFYGALLFGAAALLLLGYFLKKLLERNYFPDERQPILTMREYACYLLLKKEADRHHCLICPKVGLKDLMRVYDKQHYMKYFYKISQKHVDFVICDRNLNVLFALELDDASHDTQEAKRRDKFKDKAFKAADLPLKRLRSFNERSVAELFRGL
;
A
#
# COMPACT_ATOMS: atom_id res chain seq x y z
N MET A 1 44.02 -47.28 24.72
CA MET A 1 43.56 -45.89 24.91
C MET A 1 42.34 -45.65 24.05
N ASN A 2 41.23 -45.21 24.62
CA ASN A 2 39.89 -45.27 24.00
C ASN A 2 39.68 -44.22 22.88
N ASN A 3 39.89 -44.63 21.63
CA ASN A 3 39.71 -43.79 20.44
C ASN A 3 38.30 -43.24 20.31
N TRP A 4 37.30 -43.86 20.94
CA TRP A 4 35.88 -43.40 20.89
C TRP A 4 35.66 -42.04 21.54
N LYS A 5 36.42 -41.67 22.60
CA LYS A 5 36.36 -40.34 23.21
C LYS A 5 36.90 -39.26 22.26
N PHE A 6 37.94 -39.60 21.50
CA PHE A 6 38.49 -38.68 20.51
C PHE A 6 37.50 -38.45 19.36
N TYR A 7 36.90 -39.49 18.80
CA TYR A 7 35.90 -39.35 17.75
C TYR A 7 34.65 -38.62 18.24
N GLY A 8 34.23 -38.87 19.48
CA GLY A 8 33.11 -38.15 20.08
C GLY A 8 33.35 -36.65 20.21
N ALA A 9 34.55 -36.22 20.64
CA ALA A 9 34.94 -34.81 20.72
C ALA A 9 34.97 -34.15 19.34
N LEU A 10 35.45 -34.89 18.30
CA LEU A 10 35.55 -34.39 16.94
C LEU A 10 34.17 -34.20 16.31
N LEU A 11 33.22 -35.14 16.53
CA LEU A 11 31.83 -35.02 16.09
C LEU A 11 31.10 -33.86 16.80
N PHE A 12 31.33 -33.66 18.10
CA PHE A 12 30.74 -32.60 18.86
C PHE A 12 31.26 -31.21 18.38
N GLY A 13 32.57 -31.12 18.11
CA GLY A 13 33.16 -29.89 17.53
C GLY A 13 32.60 -29.56 16.15
N ALA A 14 32.46 -30.57 15.27
CA ALA A 14 31.88 -30.38 13.96
C ALA A 14 30.39 -29.93 14.04
N ALA A 15 29.60 -30.53 14.92
CA ALA A 15 28.21 -30.14 15.14
C ALA A 15 28.10 -28.69 15.70
N ALA A 16 28.98 -28.31 16.63
CA ALA A 16 29.02 -26.96 17.15
C ALA A 16 29.37 -25.90 16.07
N LEU A 17 30.32 -26.22 15.18
CA LEU A 17 30.64 -25.33 14.05
C LEU A 17 29.49 -25.20 13.05
N LEU A 18 28.78 -26.29 12.77
CA LEU A 18 27.61 -26.24 11.88
C LEU A 18 26.46 -25.40 12.50
N LEU A 19 26.21 -25.56 13.81
CA LEU A 19 25.24 -24.76 14.54
C LEU A 19 25.62 -23.27 14.55
N LEU A 20 26.92 -22.97 14.77
CA LEU A 20 27.43 -21.60 14.76
C LEU A 20 27.26 -20.98 13.35
N GLY A 21 27.62 -21.73 12.30
CA GLY A 21 27.43 -21.31 10.91
C GLY A 21 25.99 -21.05 10.55
N TYR A 22 25.05 -21.92 10.99
CA TYR A 22 23.62 -21.74 10.83
C TYR A 22 23.13 -20.47 11.55
N PHE A 23 23.59 -20.25 12.78
CA PHE A 23 23.21 -19.09 13.57
C PHE A 23 23.71 -17.76 12.95
N LEU A 24 24.99 -17.76 12.51
CA LEU A 24 25.58 -16.62 11.80
C LEU A 24 24.84 -16.32 10.50
N LYS A 25 24.54 -17.35 9.69
CA LYS A 25 23.74 -17.20 8.47
C LYS A 25 22.39 -16.56 8.79
N LYS A 26 21.66 -17.06 9.78
CA LYS A 26 20.36 -16.53 10.20
C LYS A 26 20.45 -15.10 10.72
N LEU A 27 21.55 -14.72 11.37
CA LEU A 27 21.79 -13.34 11.82
C LEU A 27 22.05 -12.40 10.65
N LEU A 28 22.82 -12.84 9.64
CA LEU A 28 23.07 -12.08 8.42
C LEU A 28 21.79 -11.90 7.58
N GLU A 29 21.02 -12.98 7.40
CA GLU A 29 19.74 -12.93 6.68
C GLU A 29 18.72 -12.00 7.35
N ARG A 30 18.71 -11.90 8.68
CA ARG A 30 17.78 -11.02 9.42
C ARG A 30 17.98 -9.54 9.11
N ASN A 31 19.20 -9.14 8.75
CA ASN A 31 19.54 -7.74 8.47
C ASN A 31 19.67 -7.43 6.97
N TYR A 32 19.35 -8.41 6.10
CA TYR A 32 19.38 -8.20 4.66
C TYR A 32 18.01 -7.76 4.16
N PHE A 33 17.93 -6.57 3.58
CA PHE A 33 16.75 -6.00 2.91
C PHE A 33 17.08 -5.84 1.42
N PRO A 34 16.59 -6.75 0.57
CA PRO A 34 16.86 -6.72 -0.88
C PRO A 34 15.96 -5.72 -1.63
N ASP A 35 15.62 -4.60 -0.98
CA ASP A 35 14.67 -3.63 -1.52
C ASP A 35 15.37 -2.57 -2.39
N GLU A 36 14.75 -2.21 -3.50
CA GLU A 36 15.20 -1.17 -4.42
C GLU A 36 14.23 0.01 -4.43
N ARG A 37 14.75 1.19 -4.80
CA ARG A 37 13.90 2.37 -5.01
C ARG A 37 13.03 2.16 -6.25
N GLN A 38 11.75 2.50 -6.12
CA GLN A 38 10.83 2.54 -7.25
C GLN A 38 10.10 3.89 -7.29
N PRO A 39 9.64 4.33 -8.48
CA PRO A 39 8.77 5.49 -8.58
C PRO A 39 7.47 5.26 -7.81
N ILE A 40 6.98 6.30 -7.12
CA ILE A 40 5.71 6.24 -6.40
C ILE A 40 4.53 6.04 -7.36
N LEU A 41 4.62 6.64 -8.56
CA LEU A 41 3.57 6.61 -9.57
C LEU A 41 4.04 5.84 -10.81
N THR A 42 3.16 5.04 -11.37
CA THR A 42 3.32 4.51 -12.74
C THR A 42 3.26 5.65 -13.76
N MET A 43 3.70 5.41 -14.99
CA MET A 43 3.63 6.40 -16.07
C MET A 43 2.20 6.92 -16.32
N ARG A 44 1.21 6.03 -16.23
CA ARG A 44 -0.21 6.38 -16.39
C ARG A 44 -0.70 7.27 -15.24
N GLU A 45 -0.38 6.90 -14.01
CA GLU A 45 -0.71 7.69 -12.83
C GLU A 45 0.01 9.04 -12.84
N TYR A 46 1.27 9.09 -13.26
CA TYR A 46 2.01 10.34 -13.38
C TYR A 46 1.39 11.28 -14.42
N ALA A 47 0.98 10.76 -15.57
CA ALA A 47 0.27 11.57 -16.57
C ALA A 47 -1.05 12.15 -16.01
N CYS A 48 -1.82 11.37 -15.25
CA CYS A 48 -3.02 11.85 -14.56
C CYS A 48 -2.68 12.89 -13.50
N TYR A 49 -1.63 12.66 -12.70
CA TYR A 49 -1.16 13.58 -11.67
C TYR A 49 -0.87 14.98 -12.23
N LEU A 50 -0.26 15.08 -13.42
CA LEU A 50 0.03 16.38 -14.03
C LEU A 50 -1.25 17.17 -14.35
N LEU A 51 -2.31 16.50 -14.79
CA LEU A 51 -3.60 17.13 -15.02
C LEU A 51 -4.30 17.50 -13.72
N LEU A 52 -4.27 16.58 -12.73
CA LEU A 52 -4.81 16.84 -11.39
C LEU A 52 -4.13 18.04 -10.73
N LYS A 53 -2.80 18.15 -10.87
CA LYS A 53 -2.03 19.26 -10.30
C LYS A 53 -2.49 20.59 -10.85
N LYS A 54 -2.72 20.69 -12.16
CA LYS A 54 -3.21 21.90 -12.82
C LYS A 54 -4.56 22.34 -12.24
N GLU A 55 -5.48 21.42 -12.02
CA GLU A 55 -6.81 21.72 -11.45
C GLU A 55 -6.74 21.98 -9.93
N ALA A 56 -5.95 21.19 -9.20
CA ALA A 56 -5.76 21.39 -7.77
C ALA A 56 -5.17 22.78 -7.45
N ASP A 57 -4.18 23.24 -8.25
CA ASP A 57 -3.61 24.59 -8.11
C ASP A 57 -4.69 25.67 -8.31
N ARG A 58 -5.63 25.49 -9.27
CA ARG A 58 -6.74 26.42 -9.53
C ARG A 58 -7.74 26.49 -8.38
N HIS A 59 -8.01 25.35 -7.76
CA HIS A 59 -8.97 25.19 -6.65
C HIS A 59 -8.32 25.31 -5.27
N HIS A 60 -7.01 25.61 -5.21
CA HIS A 60 -6.25 25.69 -3.97
C HIS A 60 -6.26 24.41 -3.13
N CYS A 61 -6.29 23.26 -3.83
CA CYS A 61 -6.28 21.94 -3.24
C CYS A 61 -4.87 21.33 -3.20
N LEU A 62 -4.69 20.33 -2.34
CA LEU A 62 -3.49 19.52 -2.24
C LEU A 62 -3.76 18.12 -2.79
N ILE A 63 -2.73 17.49 -3.36
CA ILE A 63 -2.81 16.12 -3.88
C ILE A 63 -1.87 15.24 -3.07
N CYS A 64 -2.39 14.17 -2.49
CA CYS A 64 -1.63 13.13 -1.81
C CYS A 64 -1.72 11.84 -2.64
N PRO A 65 -0.62 11.40 -3.28
CA PRO A 65 -0.60 10.15 -4.04
C PRO A 65 -0.44 8.94 -3.12
N LYS A 66 -0.99 7.78 -3.53
CA LYS A 66 -0.79 6.48 -2.89
C LYS A 66 -1.10 6.45 -1.39
N VAL A 67 -2.23 7.04 -0.99
CA VAL A 67 -2.63 7.08 0.43
C VAL A 67 -3.26 5.77 0.86
N GLY A 68 -2.78 5.22 1.97
CA GLY A 68 -3.33 4.00 2.56
C GLY A 68 -4.74 4.21 3.11
N LEU A 69 -5.64 3.23 2.95
CA LEU A 69 -6.99 3.34 3.50
C LEU A 69 -6.99 3.46 5.03
N LYS A 70 -6.01 2.86 5.70
CA LYS A 70 -5.83 2.97 7.17
C LYS A 70 -5.52 4.40 7.64
N ASP A 71 -5.01 5.26 6.73
CA ASP A 71 -4.67 6.64 7.01
C ASP A 71 -5.85 7.59 6.73
N LEU A 72 -6.84 7.13 5.95
CA LEU A 72 -8.07 7.86 5.61
C LEU A 72 -9.24 7.52 6.52
N MET A 73 -9.28 6.31 7.07
CA MET A 73 -10.41 5.81 7.84
C MET A 73 -9.95 4.97 9.04
N ARG A 74 -10.69 5.07 10.14
CA ARG A 74 -10.40 4.36 11.38
C ARG A 74 -11.44 3.29 11.67
N VAL A 75 -10.98 2.10 12.04
CA VAL A 75 -11.88 1.05 12.57
C VAL A 75 -12.31 1.44 13.98
N TYR A 76 -13.61 1.60 14.21
CA TYR A 76 -14.20 1.90 15.52
C TYR A 76 -14.76 0.66 16.25
N ASP A 77 -14.96 -0.47 15.53
CA ASP A 77 -15.38 -1.75 16.11
C ASP A 77 -14.22 -2.36 16.91
N LYS A 78 -14.23 -2.15 18.24
CA LYS A 78 -13.17 -2.64 19.14
C LYS A 78 -13.17 -4.17 19.23
N GLN A 79 -14.33 -4.82 19.14
CA GLN A 79 -14.47 -6.26 19.29
C GLN A 79 -13.84 -7.03 18.12
N HIS A 80 -13.94 -6.48 16.91
CA HIS A 80 -13.42 -7.10 15.68
C HIS A 80 -12.33 -6.25 15.01
N TYR A 81 -11.63 -5.41 15.80
CA TYR A 81 -10.67 -4.43 15.30
C TYR A 81 -9.67 -5.03 14.29
N MET A 82 -8.95 -6.10 14.67
CA MET A 82 -7.94 -6.70 13.81
C MET A 82 -8.51 -7.24 12.50
N LYS A 83 -9.70 -7.84 12.54
CA LYS A 83 -10.40 -8.36 11.35
C LYS A 83 -10.67 -7.26 10.31
N TYR A 84 -11.12 -6.09 10.74
CA TYR A 84 -11.40 -4.97 9.85
C TYR A 84 -10.15 -4.17 9.51
N PHE A 85 -9.23 -4.02 10.46
CA PHE A 85 -7.95 -3.34 10.23
C PHE A 85 -7.13 -4.03 9.12
N TYR A 86 -6.96 -5.34 9.15
CA TYR A 86 -6.25 -6.07 8.09
C TYR A 86 -6.90 -5.90 6.71
N LYS A 87 -8.20 -5.68 6.63
CA LYS A 87 -8.88 -5.46 5.36
C LYS A 87 -8.53 -4.12 4.70
N ILE A 88 -8.21 -3.09 5.49
CA ILE A 88 -7.88 -1.74 5.00
C ILE A 88 -6.37 -1.47 4.96
N SER A 89 -5.58 -2.11 5.86
CA SER A 89 -4.15 -1.79 6.06
C SER A 89 -3.28 -2.03 4.83
N GLN A 90 -3.64 -2.99 3.97
CA GLN A 90 -2.90 -3.35 2.75
C GLN A 90 -3.47 -2.70 1.48
N LYS A 91 -4.42 -1.77 1.63
CA LYS A 91 -5.08 -1.12 0.50
C LYS A 91 -4.78 0.37 0.49
N HIS A 92 -4.66 0.90 -0.70
CA HIS A 92 -4.45 2.34 -0.94
C HIS A 92 -5.36 2.82 -2.07
N VAL A 93 -5.50 4.12 -2.17
CA VAL A 93 -6.08 4.81 -3.33
C VAL A 93 -4.99 5.52 -4.10
N ASP A 94 -5.20 5.73 -5.39
CA ASP A 94 -4.18 6.34 -6.24
C ASP A 94 -3.92 7.80 -5.88
N PHE A 95 -4.99 8.57 -5.62
CA PHE A 95 -4.89 9.95 -5.20
C PHE A 95 -5.95 10.32 -4.17
N VAL A 96 -5.59 11.23 -3.28
CA VAL A 96 -6.50 11.92 -2.37
C VAL A 96 -6.37 13.41 -2.60
N ILE A 97 -7.50 14.08 -2.79
CA ILE A 97 -7.57 15.53 -2.94
C ILE A 97 -8.04 16.10 -1.61
N CYS A 98 -7.28 17.04 -1.10
CA CYS A 98 -7.52 17.69 0.19
C CYS A 98 -7.63 19.21 0.04
N ASP A 99 -8.27 19.85 1.00
CA ASP A 99 -8.17 21.29 1.20
C ASP A 99 -6.76 21.68 1.74
N ARG A 100 -6.53 22.98 1.96
CA ARG A 100 -5.26 23.51 2.48
C ARG A 100 -4.94 23.03 3.91
N ASN A 101 -5.93 22.56 4.66
CA ASN A 101 -5.78 22.04 6.02
C ASN A 101 -5.65 20.53 6.06
N LEU A 102 -5.46 19.87 4.89
CA LEU A 102 -5.40 18.43 4.72
C LEU A 102 -6.71 17.69 5.07
N ASN A 103 -7.85 18.38 5.09
CA ASN A 103 -9.13 17.69 5.14
C ASN A 103 -9.42 17.05 3.77
N VAL A 104 -9.82 15.79 3.79
CA VAL A 104 -10.12 15.04 2.56
C VAL A 104 -11.39 15.56 1.90
N LEU A 105 -11.28 15.98 0.66
CA LEU A 105 -12.42 16.39 -0.18
C LEU A 105 -12.96 15.19 -0.95
N PHE A 106 -12.08 14.42 -1.59
CA PHE A 106 -12.42 13.16 -2.24
C PHE A 106 -11.17 12.32 -2.52
N ALA A 107 -11.35 11.03 -2.67
CA ALA A 107 -10.36 10.09 -3.17
C ALA A 107 -10.62 9.77 -4.65
N LEU A 108 -9.56 9.45 -5.40
CA LEU A 108 -9.62 9.11 -6.81
C LEU A 108 -8.87 7.80 -7.07
N GLU A 109 -9.50 6.92 -7.84
CA GLU A 109 -8.94 5.68 -8.39
C GLU A 109 -8.88 5.77 -9.91
N LEU A 110 -7.78 5.27 -10.48
CA LEU A 110 -7.63 5.08 -11.93
C LEU A 110 -7.89 3.62 -12.27
N ASP A 111 -9.12 3.32 -12.66
CA ASP A 111 -9.50 1.96 -13.04
C ASP A 111 -8.79 1.57 -14.35
N ASP A 112 -8.13 0.42 -14.35
CA ASP A 112 -7.55 -0.15 -15.56
C ASP A 112 -8.59 -1.05 -16.26
N ALA A 113 -8.86 -0.79 -17.54
CA ALA A 113 -9.84 -1.54 -18.33
C ALA A 113 -9.42 -3.02 -18.57
N SER A 114 -8.14 -3.35 -18.34
CA SER A 114 -7.58 -4.68 -18.66
C SER A 114 -7.85 -5.77 -17.60
N HIS A 115 -8.37 -5.42 -16.42
CA HIS A 115 -8.51 -6.35 -15.30
C HIS A 115 -9.96 -6.58 -14.86
N ASP A 116 -10.84 -7.02 -15.77
CA ASP A 116 -12.22 -7.38 -15.43
C ASP A 116 -12.35 -8.78 -14.78
N THR A 117 -11.42 -9.08 -13.85
CA THR A 117 -11.44 -10.33 -13.09
C THR A 117 -12.43 -10.25 -11.92
N GLN A 118 -12.96 -11.42 -11.50
CA GLN A 118 -13.83 -11.48 -10.32
C GLN A 118 -13.15 -10.94 -9.05
N GLU A 119 -11.83 -11.12 -8.96
CA GLU A 119 -11.05 -10.63 -7.83
C GLU A 119 -10.93 -9.11 -7.83
N ALA A 120 -10.71 -8.49 -9.00
CA ALA A 120 -10.74 -7.04 -9.15
C ALA A 120 -12.10 -6.47 -8.74
N LYS A 121 -13.21 -7.05 -9.24
CA LYS A 121 -14.57 -6.66 -8.84
C LYS A 121 -14.84 -6.77 -7.33
N ARG A 122 -14.28 -7.79 -6.66
CA ARG A 122 -14.38 -7.93 -5.19
C ARG A 122 -13.60 -6.85 -4.46
N ARG A 123 -12.40 -6.50 -4.94
CA ARG A 123 -11.57 -5.41 -4.37
C ARG A 123 -12.28 -4.06 -4.50
N ASP A 124 -12.84 -3.77 -5.67
CA ASP A 124 -13.56 -2.52 -5.95
C ASP A 124 -14.80 -2.41 -5.08
N LYS A 125 -15.63 -3.45 -5.04
CA LYS A 125 -16.81 -3.51 -4.17
C LYS A 125 -16.46 -3.35 -2.69
N PHE A 126 -15.29 -3.82 -2.26
CA PHE A 126 -14.81 -3.60 -0.90
C PHE A 126 -14.46 -2.12 -0.66
N LYS A 127 -13.72 -1.49 -1.58
CA LYS A 127 -13.36 -0.07 -1.47
C LYS A 127 -14.61 0.81 -1.43
N ASP A 128 -15.56 0.58 -2.34
CA ASP A 128 -16.84 1.33 -2.36
C ASP A 128 -17.58 1.27 -1.03
N LYS A 129 -17.66 0.06 -0.43
CA LYS A 129 -18.27 -0.11 0.90
C LYS A 129 -17.51 0.60 2.00
N ALA A 130 -16.17 0.55 1.99
CA ALA A 130 -15.34 1.18 3.01
C ALA A 130 -15.45 2.70 2.95
N PHE A 131 -15.38 3.28 1.74
CA PHE A 131 -15.52 4.72 1.53
C PHE A 131 -16.92 5.22 1.90
N LYS A 132 -17.96 4.48 1.50
CA LYS A 132 -19.35 4.79 1.90
C LYS A 132 -19.52 4.75 3.42
N ALA A 133 -18.95 3.76 4.10
CA ALA A 133 -19.04 3.62 5.56
C ALA A 133 -18.30 4.74 6.31
N ALA A 134 -17.25 5.30 5.70
CA ALA A 134 -16.46 6.41 6.24
C ALA A 134 -17.00 7.78 5.83
N ASP A 135 -18.08 7.85 5.06
CA ASP A 135 -18.65 9.09 4.48
C ASP A 135 -17.62 9.89 3.68
N LEU A 136 -16.74 9.18 2.96
CA LEU A 136 -15.72 9.78 2.10
C LEU A 136 -16.08 9.58 0.63
N PRO A 137 -16.12 10.65 -0.20
CA PRO A 137 -16.35 10.52 -1.62
C PRO A 137 -15.23 9.76 -2.32
N LEU A 138 -15.56 8.71 -3.09
CA LEU A 138 -14.64 7.98 -3.95
C LEU A 138 -15.06 8.20 -5.41
N LYS A 139 -14.18 8.83 -6.19
CA LYS A 139 -14.34 9.05 -7.63
C LYS A 139 -13.48 8.05 -8.41
N ARG A 140 -13.91 7.67 -9.61
CA ARG A 140 -13.19 6.70 -10.47
C ARG A 140 -13.05 7.24 -11.88
N LEU A 141 -11.88 7.03 -12.49
CA LEU A 141 -11.63 7.36 -13.89
C LEU A 141 -11.06 6.14 -14.61
N ARG A 142 -11.73 5.69 -15.66
CA ARG A 142 -11.19 4.67 -16.60
C ARG A 142 -10.27 5.29 -17.64
N SER A 143 -10.60 6.48 -18.10
CA SER A 143 -9.78 7.32 -18.96
C SER A 143 -9.79 8.75 -18.45
N PHE A 144 -8.76 9.51 -18.74
CA PHE A 144 -8.65 10.89 -18.29
C PHE A 144 -8.15 11.81 -19.39
N ASN A 145 -8.64 13.02 -19.38
CA ASN A 145 -8.22 14.16 -20.16
C ASN A 145 -8.47 15.43 -19.33
N GLU A 146 -8.10 16.60 -19.83
CA GLU A 146 -8.29 17.87 -19.10
C GLU A 146 -9.75 18.07 -18.67
N ARG A 147 -10.71 17.77 -19.53
CA ARG A 147 -12.14 17.95 -19.25
C ARG A 147 -12.64 17.02 -18.15
N SER A 148 -12.32 15.73 -18.23
CA SER A 148 -12.76 14.75 -17.22
C SER A 148 -12.11 14.99 -15.87
N VAL A 149 -10.87 15.50 -15.84
CA VAL A 149 -10.19 15.88 -14.60
C VAL A 149 -10.79 17.16 -14.02
N ALA A 150 -11.06 18.20 -14.83
CA ALA A 150 -11.73 19.41 -14.37
C ALA A 150 -13.12 19.13 -13.77
N GLU A 151 -13.85 18.16 -14.34
CA GLU A 151 -15.16 17.73 -13.82
C GLU A 151 -15.09 17.19 -12.39
N LEU A 152 -13.95 16.56 -11.98
CA LEU A 152 -13.78 16.07 -10.61
C LEU A 152 -13.79 17.20 -9.58
N PHE A 153 -13.40 18.42 -9.96
CA PHE A 153 -13.32 19.58 -9.07
C PHE A 153 -14.57 20.47 -9.11
N ARG A 154 -15.58 20.08 -9.93
CA ARG A 154 -16.82 20.85 -10.00
C ARG A 154 -17.57 20.78 -8.68
N GLY A 155 -17.86 21.95 -8.10
CA GLY A 155 -18.57 22.09 -6.83
C GLY A 155 -17.70 22.14 -5.58
N LEU A 156 -16.35 22.26 -5.74
CA LEU A 156 -15.42 22.57 -4.66
C LEU A 156 -15.29 24.07 -4.46
#